data_e6ecc134a83b4466d2a54c2464b496c4
#
_entry.id   e6ecc134a83b4466d2a54c2464b496c4
#
_cell.length_a   1.000
_cell.length_b   1.000
_cell.length_c   1.000
_cell.angle_alpha   90.00
_cell.angle_beta   90.00
_cell.angle_gamma   90.00
#
_symmetry.space_group_name_H-M   'P 1'
#
loop_
_entity.id
_entity.type
_entity.pdbx_description
1 polymer ?
#
loop_
_entity_poly.entity_id
_entity_poly.type
_entity_poly.pdbx_seq_one_letter_code
_entity_poly.pdbx_strand_id
1 'polypeptide(L)'
;MRSSKWLGLILTAVFLLFCGCGGGPTSVITPQPPSALSYTTATAVYIKGTAITPNSPTSTGGAVTSYSVNPALPAGLTLSTSTGVISGTPAAVTATASYTVTASNATGSTTATLTITVNVTPLSADNINLIFVVSEDLAYQDQALGDVSPSTANLTNKGLQRSLLLAPFLQEVLGMNNVTGIYALEPMTHLQTTPTGNYPDMAALETIQQFALLNQISLPTASDGLTQVTANSYPLNASYALTFVPPTPPPEIAPPLLFCEACQGLDFNDQNGDNETLVTGVLGIIAAHVPGFYVFSAPWETTSSLLANISTLEGYNLTLPASYQGPNYIYAISIAPSGSASLVTYNSNLNPPSTYPALPPVPLLSTCAATPFRIPTTGSIPPPPPAQGFIPNTNETVYFMRHAEAHPTSSWDDGNYVGAGQWRALDLPIALSGKISPTQVYSIDPAQVIPAGHSYWSYVRPSLTVEPYVIANNLPLNLFASVEMFALTSPALTNTFFFTGNTFSGQTVLLAWEHEHFPPMVNDLLRSYQYSTQTAPAWPDDDYDTIWTVTLDSVGNLTVDNALCEGINSAMLPATAPQL
;
A
#
# COMPACT_ATOMS: atom_id res chain seq x y z
N MET A 1 -75.37 33.97 28.49
CA MET A 1 -75.77 35.04 29.36
C MET A 1 -75.03 36.32 29.01
N ARG A 2 -75.73 37.30 28.56
CA ARG A 2 -75.56 38.80 28.64
C ARG A 2 -74.22 39.32 28.05
N SER A 3 -74.25 39.99 26.87
CA SER A 3 -74.78 41.36 26.51
C SER A 3 -74.03 42.46 27.28
N SER A 4 -73.46 43.46 26.65
CA SER A 4 -74.03 44.58 25.90
C SER A 4 -72.90 45.48 25.41
N LYS A 5 -72.86 45.98 24.15
CA LYS A 5 -73.41 47.22 23.59
C LYS A 5 -73.01 48.52 24.40
N TRP A 6 -72.36 49.42 23.62
CA TRP A 6 -72.78 50.82 23.34
C TRP A 6 -71.63 51.53 22.63
N LEU A 7 -71.70 51.98 21.42
CA LEU A 7 -72.38 53.06 20.72
C LEU A 7 -71.80 54.46 21.00
N GLY A 8 -71.11 55.01 19.98
CA GLY A 8 -71.39 56.34 19.46
C GLY A 8 -70.54 57.50 19.98
N LEU A 9 -69.83 58.20 19.15
CA LEU A 9 -70.24 59.53 18.72
C LEU A 9 -69.38 60.06 17.58
N ILE A 10 -70.05 60.53 16.54
CA ILE A 10 -69.53 61.30 15.41
C ILE A 10 -69.23 62.70 15.86
N LEU A 11 -68.05 63.25 15.52
CA LEU A 11 -67.90 64.70 15.43
C LEU A 11 -67.07 65.07 14.21
N THR A 12 -67.79 65.63 13.26
CA THR A 12 -67.27 66.27 12.03
C THR A 12 -66.61 67.61 12.43
N ALA A 13 -65.37 67.79 11.98
CA ALA A 13 -64.81 69.13 11.81
C ALA A 13 -64.01 69.20 10.54
N VAL A 14 -64.52 69.93 9.61
CA VAL A 14 -63.88 70.44 8.41
C VAL A 14 -62.86 71.52 8.82
N PHE A 15 -61.64 71.52 8.32
CA PHE A 15 -61.09 72.73 7.69
C PHE A 15 -59.61 72.61 7.31
N LEU A 16 -59.39 73.00 6.07
CA LEU A 16 -58.28 73.71 5.45
C LEU A 16 -57.14 72.91 4.82
N LEU A 17 -57.15 72.99 3.50
CA LEU A 17 -55.97 72.83 2.63
C LEU A 17 -54.78 73.69 3.09
N PHE A 18 -53.65 73.04 3.28
CA PHE A 18 -52.39 73.68 3.02
C PHE A 18 -51.57 72.76 2.06
N CYS A 19 -51.42 73.26 0.87
CA CYS A 19 -50.51 72.68 -0.13
C CYS A 19 -49.07 72.95 0.35
N GLY A 20 -48.45 71.92 0.96
CA GLY A 20 -47.06 71.92 1.37
C GLY A 20 -46.38 70.85 0.53
N CYS A 21 -45.69 71.22 -0.56
CA CYS A 21 -44.69 70.43 -1.21
C CYS A 21 -43.55 70.15 -0.22
N GLY A 22 -43.67 69.06 0.54
CA GLY A 22 -42.60 68.47 1.32
C GLY A 22 -42.10 67.24 0.57
N GLY A 23 -41.10 67.42 -0.32
CA GLY A 23 -40.32 66.29 -0.84
C GLY A 23 -39.64 65.61 0.34
N GLY A 24 -40.22 64.49 0.82
CA GLY A 24 -39.49 63.58 1.70
C GLY A 24 -38.24 63.09 0.98
N PRO A 25 -37.11 62.88 1.65
CA PRO A 25 -35.96 62.33 1.01
C PRO A 25 -36.34 60.93 0.50
N THR A 26 -36.50 60.78 -0.80
CA THR A 26 -36.39 59.47 -1.43
C THR A 26 -35.04 58.93 -1.07
N SER A 27 -35.01 57.96 -0.15
CA SER A 27 -33.81 57.20 0.14
C SER A 27 -33.37 56.60 -1.20
N VAL A 28 -32.40 57.22 -1.80
CA VAL A 28 -31.69 56.63 -2.96
C VAL A 28 -30.97 55.45 -2.38
N ILE A 29 -31.56 54.27 -2.53
CA ILE A 29 -30.89 53.03 -2.17
C ILE A 29 -29.75 52.91 -3.19
N THR A 30 -28.55 53.33 -2.79
CA THR A 30 -27.35 53.12 -3.60
C THR A 30 -27.15 51.62 -3.72
N PRO A 31 -27.10 51.10 -4.94
CA PRO A 31 -26.86 49.69 -5.16
C PRO A 31 -25.56 49.30 -4.44
N GLN A 32 -25.61 48.29 -3.58
CA GLN A 32 -24.43 47.78 -2.85
C GLN A 32 -24.00 46.44 -3.41
N PRO A 33 -22.69 46.10 -3.35
CA PRO A 33 -22.23 44.77 -3.65
C PRO A 33 -22.75 43.74 -2.64
N PRO A 34 -22.91 42.47 -3.03
CA PRO A 34 -23.13 41.41 -2.08
C PRO A 34 -21.93 41.25 -1.15
N SER A 35 -22.14 40.79 0.08
CA SER A 35 -21.09 40.58 1.08
C SER A 35 -21.40 39.35 1.92
N ALA A 36 -20.41 38.86 2.68
CA ALA A 36 -20.53 37.75 3.61
C ALA A 36 -21.24 36.52 3.03
N LEU A 37 -20.85 36.08 1.80
CA LEU A 37 -21.35 34.85 1.24
C LEU A 37 -20.91 33.67 2.09
N SER A 38 -21.85 32.81 2.46
CA SER A 38 -21.61 31.55 3.16
C SER A 38 -22.60 30.49 2.68
N TYR A 39 -22.27 29.23 2.93
CA TYR A 39 -23.12 28.08 2.60
C TYR A 39 -23.50 27.32 3.86
N THR A 40 -24.64 26.62 3.82
CA THR A 40 -25.14 25.79 4.92
C THR A 40 -24.08 24.76 5.35
N THR A 41 -23.36 24.19 4.39
CA THR A 41 -22.27 23.23 4.60
C THR A 41 -21.04 23.72 3.87
N ALA A 42 -20.08 24.30 4.57
CA ALA A 42 -18.83 24.78 3.99
C ALA A 42 -17.86 23.64 3.71
N THR A 43 -17.87 22.58 4.54
CA THR A 43 -17.12 21.33 4.31
C THR A 43 -18.13 20.21 4.16
N ALA A 44 -18.23 19.65 2.96
CA ALA A 44 -19.23 18.66 2.60
C ALA A 44 -18.58 17.35 2.17
N VAL A 45 -19.07 16.24 2.73
CA VAL A 45 -18.75 14.88 2.29
C VAL A 45 -20.02 14.27 1.70
N TYR A 46 -19.94 13.89 0.44
CA TYR A 46 -21.04 13.28 -0.29
C TYR A 46 -20.71 11.84 -0.67
N ILE A 47 -21.72 11.06 -0.98
CA ILE A 47 -21.58 9.67 -1.40
C ILE A 47 -21.93 9.56 -2.89
N LYS A 48 -21.07 8.93 -3.68
CA LYS A 48 -21.31 8.64 -5.10
C LYS A 48 -22.64 7.90 -5.28
N GLY A 49 -23.44 8.35 -6.23
CA GLY A 49 -24.75 7.73 -6.54
C GLY A 49 -25.88 8.11 -5.60
N THR A 50 -25.64 8.87 -4.54
CA THR A 50 -26.67 9.35 -3.60
C THR A 50 -26.96 10.84 -3.85
N ALA A 51 -28.24 11.20 -4.03
CA ALA A 51 -28.62 12.60 -4.21
C ALA A 51 -28.29 13.40 -2.95
N ILE A 52 -27.64 14.55 -3.11
CA ILE A 52 -27.27 15.38 -1.97
C ILE A 52 -28.46 16.20 -1.43
N THR A 53 -28.48 16.47 -0.15
CA THR A 53 -29.29 17.55 0.39
C THR A 53 -28.81 18.88 -0.20
N PRO A 54 -29.69 19.69 -0.81
CA PRO A 54 -29.27 20.94 -1.43
C PRO A 54 -28.49 21.83 -0.47
N ASN A 55 -27.30 22.24 -0.87
CA ASN A 55 -26.44 23.15 -0.11
C ASN A 55 -26.72 24.59 -0.55
N SER A 56 -27.33 25.36 0.30
CA SER A 56 -27.87 26.68 -0.02
C SER A 56 -26.98 27.81 0.49
N PRO A 57 -26.81 28.88 -0.32
CA PRO A 57 -26.05 30.04 0.11
C PRO A 57 -26.89 31.02 0.94
N THR A 58 -26.20 31.80 1.75
CA THR A 58 -26.70 33.03 2.36
C THR A 58 -25.71 34.17 2.12
N SER A 59 -26.19 35.37 1.95
CA SER A 59 -25.35 36.56 1.80
C SER A 59 -26.04 37.79 2.39
N THR A 60 -25.27 38.84 2.65
CA THR A 60 -25.72 40.15 3.07
C THR A 60 -25.37 41.20 2.00
N GLY A 61 -25.69 42.47 2.27
CA GLY A 61 -25.44 43.57 1.30
C GLY A 61 -26.49 43.64 0.20
N GLY A 62 -26.05 43.88 -1.03
CA GLY A 62 -26.94 43.99 -2.20
C GLY A 62 -27.40 42.63 -2.70
N ALA A 63 -28.60 42.61 -3.32
CA ALA A 63 -29.17 41.39 -3.89
C ALA A 63 -28.22 40.79 -4.94
N VAL A 64 -27.99 39.45 -4.85
CA VAL A 64 -27.16 38.71 -5.82
C VAL A 64 -27.97 38.48 -7.10
N THR A 65 -27.33 38.71 -8.26
CA THR A 65 -27.93 38.49 -9.57
C THR A 65 -27.39 37.25 -10.29
N SER A 66 -26.17 36.81 -9.90
CA SER A 66 -25.54 35.63 -10.50
C SER A 66 -24.55 34.95 -9.58
N TYR A 67 -24.44 33.62 -9.77
CA TYR A 67 -23.44 32.78 -9.08
C TYR A 67 -22.57 32.05 -10.10
N SER A 68 -21.31 31.83 -9.76
CA SER A 68 -20.36 31.01 -10.49
C SER A 68 -19.48 30.23 -9.54
N VAL A 69 -18.83 29.15 -10.01
CA VAL A 69 -17.91 28.34 -9.21
C VAL A 69 -16.67 28.02 -10.01
N ASN A 70 -15.51 28.03 -9.34
CA ASN A 70 -14.23 27.63 -9.90
C ASN A 70 -13.38 26.91 -8.83
N PRO A 71 -12.78 25.74 -9.15
CA PRO A 71 -12.99 24.92 -10.36
C PRO A 71 -14.42 24.40 -10.51
N ALA A 72 -14.71 23.68 -11.59
CA ALA A 72 -16.01 23.02 -11.80
C ALA A 72 -16.28 22.02 -10.67
N LEU A 73 -17.55 21.95 -10.24
CA LEU A 73 -17.99 21.00 -9.21
C LEU A 73 -17.76 19.53 -9.65
N PRO A 74 -17.67 18.61 -8.69
CA PRO A 74 -17.65 17.18 -8.99
C PRO A 74 -18.75 16.77 -9.97
N ALA A 75 -18.45 15.82 -10.85
CA ALA A 75 -19.39 15.34 -11.84
C ALA A 75 -20.72 14.90 -11.22
N GLY A 76 -21.84 15.33 -11.79
CA GLY A 76 -23.19 15.09 -11.28
C GLY A 76 -23.71 16.12 -10.27
N LEU A 77 -22.84 17.02 -9.78
CA LEU A 77 -23.27 18.19 -9.00
C LEU A 77 -23.38 19.43 -9.90
N THR A 78 -24.35 20.26 -9.62
CA THR A 78 -24.61 21.51 -10.35
C THR A 78 -24.81 22.68 -9.41
N LEU A 79 -24.32 23.85 -9.83
CA LEU A 79 -24.61 25.14 -9.19
C LEU A 79 -25.71 25.85 -9.98
N SER A 80 -26.79 26.22 -9.31
CA SER A 80 -27.79 27.12 -9.89
C SER A 80 -27.20 28.53 -10.02
N THR A 81 -27.02 29.01 -11.24
CA THR A 81 -26.44 30.33 -11.48
C THR A 81 -27.32 31.49 -11.00
N SER A 82 -28.62 31.25 -10.76
CA SER A 82 -29.58 32.26 -10.29
C SER A 82 -29.76 32.24 -8.75
N THR A 83 -29.76 31.05 -8.15
CA THR A 83 -30.03 30.91 -6.69
C THR A 83 -28.77 30.58 -5.88
N GLY A 84 -27.69 30.14 -6.52
CA GLY A 84 -26.47 29.70 -5.85
C GLY A 84 -26.58 28.34 -5.17
N VAL A 85 -27.72 27.65 -5.28
CA VAL A 85 -27.90 26.33 -4.66
C VAL A 85 -27.09 25.29 -5.39
N ILE A 86 -26.32 24.49 -4.64
CA ILE A 86 -25.64 23.31 -5.16
C ILE A 86 -26.53 22.10 -4.89
N SER A 87 -26.80 21.32 -5.96
CA SER A 87 -27.63 20.12 -5.89
C SER A 87 -27.19 19.08 -6.93
N GLY A 88 -27.77 17.89 -6.89
CA GLY A 88 -27.49 16.81 -7.83
C GLY A 88 -27.15 15.48 -7.17
N THR A 89 -26.63 14.56 -7.97
CA THR A 89 -26.17 13.23 -7.53
C THR A 89 -24.74 13.05 -8.03
N PRO A 90 -23.74 12.99 -7.15
CA PRO A 90 -22.34 12.80 -7.58
C PRO A 90 -22.19 11.54 -8.41
N ALA A 91 -21.57 11.65 -9.58
CA ALA A 91 -21.38 10.54 -10.50
C ALA A 91 -20.01 9.86 -10.39
N ALA A 92 -19.03 10.52 -9.76
CA ALA A 92 -17.67 10.02 -9.59
C ALA A 92 -17.13 10.34 -8.20
N VAL A 93 -16.26 9.48 -7.68
CA VAL A 93 -15.45 9.75 -6.49
C VAL A 93 -14.54 10.94 -6.78
N THR A 94 -14.37 11.81 -5.82
CA THR A 94 -13.52 13.00 -5.92
C THR A 94 -12.81 13.23 -4.61
N ALA A 95 -11.49 13.26 -4.64
CA ALA A 95 -10.67 13.61 -3.49
C ALA A 95 -11.06 15.00 -2.95
N THR A 96 -10.80 15.23 -1.69
CA THR A 96 -11.06 16.52 -1.03
C THR A 96 -10.44 17.68 -1.82
N ALA A 97 -11.28 18.60 -2.28
CA ALA A 97 -10.85 19.74 -3.08
C ALA A 97 -11.62 21.02 -2.70
N SER A 98 -11.00 22.16 -2.94
CA SER A 98 -11.57 23.47 -2.66
C SER A 98 -12.23 24.05 -3.91
N TYR A 99 -13.45 24.59 -3.72
CA TYR A 99 -14.29 25.21 -4.76
C TYR A 99 -14.67 26.62 -4.31
N THR A 100 -14.28 27.62 -5.08
CA THR A 100 -14.64 29.01 -4.79
C THR A 100 -15.92 29.40 -5.52
N VAL A 101 -16.98 29.65 -4.76
CA VAL A 101 -18.21 30.21 -5.29
C VAL A 101 -18.16 31.71 -5.21
N THR A 102 -18.51 32.37 -6.32
CA THR A 102 -18.60 33.84 -6.42
C THR A 102 -20.07 34.25 -6.61
N ALA A 103 -20.55 35.12 -5.75
CA ALA A 103 -21.87 35.76 -5.87
C ALA A 103 -21.68 37.21 -6.31
N SER A 104 -22.38 37.63 -7.37
CA SER A 104 -22.17 38.94 -8.02
C SER A 104 -23.48 39.69 -8.27
N ASN A 105 -23.39 41.01 -8.31
CA ASN A 105 -24.38 41.93 -8.90
C ASN A 105 -23.65 43.01 -9.70
N ALA A 106 -24.37 43.98 -10.22
CA ALA A 106 -23.80 45.06 -11.05
C ALA A 106 -22.79 45.96 -10.33
N THR A 107 -22.73 45.92 -8.99
CA THR A 107 -21.86 46.79 -8.17
C THR A 107 -20.67 46.09 -7.59
N GLY A 108 -20.61 44.76 -7.65
CA GLY A 108 -19.46 43.97 -7.16
C GLY A 108 -19.78 42.53 -6.86
N SER A 109 -18.84 41.84 -6.19
CA SER A 109 -18.95 40.43 -5.85
C SER A 109 -18.38 40.10 -4.49
N THR A 110 -18.77 38.93 -3.97
CA THR A 110 -18.22 38.29 -2.77
C THR A 110 -18.01 36.81 -3.01
N THR A 111 -17.13 36.18 -2.28
CA THR A 111 -16.79 34.76 -2.46
C THR A 111 -16.97 33.93 -1.20
N ALA A 112 -17.23 32.64 -1.37
CA ALA A 112 -17.12 31.63 -0.33
C ALA A 112 -16.33 30.43 -0.85
N THR A 113 -15.46 29.87 -0.01
CA THR A 113 -14.75 28.64 -0.32
C THR A 113 -15.48 27.47 0.30
N LEU A 114 -15.75 26.45 -0.50
CA LEU A 114 -16.31 25.17 -0.07
C LEU A 114 -15.25 24.09 -0.23
N THR A 115 -15.19 23.18 0.73
CA THR A 115 -14.40 21.96 0.61
C THR A 115 -15.36 20.80 0.35
N ILE A 116 -15.21 20.11 -0.77
CA ILE A 116 -16.10 19.00 -1.15
C ILE A 116 -15.27 17.75 -1.37
N THR A 117 -15.75 16.64 -0.78
CA THR A 117 -15.26 15.28 -0.98
C THR A 117 -16.42 14.42 -1.49
N VAL A 118 -16.16 13.49 -2.41
CA VAL A 118 -17.15 12.49 -2.83
C VAL A 118 -16.57 11.11 -2.62
N ASN A 119 -17.10 10.37 -1.65
CA ASN A 119 -16.68 9.03 -1.26
C ASN A 119 -17.53 7.95 -1.96
N VAL A 120 -17.08 6.69 -1.87
CA VAL A 120 -17.87 5.51 -2.28
C VAL A 120 -18.95 5.20 -1.24
N THR A 121 -19.93 4.38 -1.62
CA THR A 121 -20.81 3.72 -0.63
C THR A 121 -20.01 2.61 0.03
N PRO A 122 -19.77 2.68 1.35
CA PRO A 122 -19.00 1.64 2.03
C PRO A 122 -19.78 0.32 2.11
N LEU A 123 -19.04 -0.77 2.28
CA LEU A 123 -19.61 -2.08 2.60
C LEU A 123 -20.12 -2.12 4.05
N SER A 124 -21.12 -2.96 4.32
CA SER A 124 -21.64 -3.12 5.69
C SER A 124 -20.71 -3.99 6.54
N ALA A 125 -20.40 -3.53 7.74
CA ALA A 125 -19.62 -4.30 8.72
C ALA A 125 -20.37 -5.52 9.28
N ASP A 126 -21.69 -5.59 9.12
CA ASP A 126 -22.50 -6.75 9.54
C ASP A 126 -22.40 -7.92 8.55
N ASN A 127 -21.85 -7.70 7.37
CA ASN A 127 -21.69 -8.67 6.31
C ASN A 127 -20.33 -9.34 6.35
N ILE A 128 -20.24 -10.54 5.76
CA ILE A 128 -18.93 -11.08 5.33
C ILE A 128 -18.62 -10.45 3.98
N ASN A 129 -17.55 -9.67 3.92
CA ASN A 129 -17.15 -8.96 2.71
C ASN A 129 -15.83 -9.52 2.19
N LEU A 130 -15.88 -10.20 1.05
CA LEU A 130 -14.72 -10.72 0.33
C LEU A 130 -14.37 -9.70 -0.75
N ILE A 131 -13.27 -9.00 -0.57
CA ILE A 131 -12.87 -7.84 -1.38
C ILE A 131 -11.66 -8.21 -2.22
N PHE A 132 -11.81 -8.19 -3.54
CA PHE A 132 -10.81 -8.60 -4.51
C PHE A 132 -10.19 -7.38 -5.18
N VAL A 133 -8.93 -7.14 -4.88
CA VAL A 133 -8.07 -6.12 -5.49
C VAL A 133 -7.29 -6.79 -6.61
N VAL A 134 -7.47 -6.32 -7.83
CA VAL A 134 -6.83 -6.92 -8.99
C VAL A 134 -5.51 -6.22 -9.28
N SER A 135 -4.40 -6.92 -9.09
CA SER A 135 -3.08 -6.45 -9.53
C SER A 135 -2.98 -6.50 -11.06
N GLU A 136 -2.21 -5.59 -11.66
CA GLU A 136 -1.95 -5.63 -13.09
C GLU A 136 -1.03 -6.80 -13.41
N ASP A 137 -1.24 -7.44 -14.56
CA ASP A 137 -0.51 -8.60 -15.03
C ASP A 137 -0.09 -8.41 -16.49
N LEU A 138 1.11 -8.85 -16.84
CA LEU A 138 1.64 -8.79 -18.21
C LEU A 138 0.81 -9.60 -19.22
N ALA A 139 0.06 -10.61 -18.77
CA ALA A 139 -0.84 -11.37 -19.64
C ALA A 139 -2.00 -10.54 -20.22
N TYR A 140 -2.34 -9.41 -19.62
CA TYR A 140 -3.50 -8.57 -19.98
C TYR A 140 -3.10 -7.19 -20.53
N GLN A 141 -2.05 -7.14 -21.35
CA GLN A 141 -1.44 -5.91 -21.88
C GLN A 141 -2.42 -4.95 -22.57
N ASP A 142 -3.43 -5.47 -23.25
CA ASP A 142 -4.42 -4.63 -23.98
C ASP A 142 -5.25 -3.73 -23.05
N GLN A 143 -5.34 -4.07 -21.77
CA GLN A 143 -6.06 -3.31 -20.74
C GLN A 143 -5.13 -2.83 -19.62
N ALA A 144 -3.83 -3.02 -19.82
CA ALA A 144 -2.81 -2.57 -18.88
C ALA A 144 -2.75 -1.04 -18.85
N LEU A 145 -2.55 -0.50 -17.65
CA LEU A 145 -2.30 0.92 -17.46
C LEU A 145 -0.81 1.24 -17.37
N GLY A 146 0.06 0.25 -17.52
CA GLY A 146 1.50 0.34 -17.42
C GLY A 146 2.00 0.36 -15.97
N ASP A 147 1.32 -0.37 -15.11
CA ASP A 147 1.70 -0.51 -13.71
C ASP A 147 2.77 -1.59 -13.51
N VAL A 148 2.93 -2.53 -14.45
CA VAL A 148 3.95 -3.58 -14.43
C VAL A 148 4.97 -3.38 -15.56
N SER A 149 6.24 -3.61 -15.26
CA SER A 149 7.35 -3.48 -16.21
C SER A 149 7.47 -4.73 -17.08
N PRO A 150 7.41 -4.62 -18.43
CA PRO A 150 7.57 -5.75 -19.33
C PRO A 150 8.99 -6.37 -19.34
N SER A 151 9.97 -5.74 -18.71
CA SER A 151 11.35 -6.23 -18.67
C SER A 151 11.73 -6.96 -17.39
N THR A 152 11.03 -6.68 -16.29
CA THR A 152 11.38 -7.19 -14.97
C THR A 152 10.22 -7.89 -14.25
N ALA A 153 8.99 -7.72 -14.75
CA ALA A 153 7.74 -8.15 -14.12
C ALA A 153 7.42 -7.48 -12.76
N ASN A 154 8.23 -6.55 -12.29
CA ASN A 154 7.91 -5.75 -11.10
C ASN A 154 6.95 -4.62 -11.45
N LEU A 155 6.36 -4.00 -10.43
CA LEU A 155 5.65 -2.75 -10.63
C LEU A 155 6.56 -1.70 -11.29
N THR A 156 5.95 -0.79 -12.02
CA THR A 156 6.60 0.46 -12.44
C THR A 156 6.44 1.51 -11.35
N ASN A 157 7.12 2.64 -11.51
CA ASN A 157 6.89 3.82 -10.65
C ASN A 157 5.39 4.21 -10.61
N LYS A 158 4.68 4.03 -11.71
CA LYS A 158 3.24 4.28 -11.80
C LYS A 158 2.43 3.28 -10.97
N GLY A 159 2.78 1.99 -11.06
CA GLY A 159 2.17 0.94 -10.26
C GLY A 159 2.38 1.16 -8.77
N LEU A 160 3.60 1.49 -8.36
CA LEU A 160 3.93 1.84 -6.98
C LEU A 160 3.12 3.04 -6.48
N GLN A 161 3.00 4.10 -7.27
CA GLN A 161 2.15 5.23 -6.90
C GLN A 161 0.68 4.85 -6.80
N ARG A 162 0.20 3.95 -7.67
CA ARG A 162 -1.17 3.45 -7.58
C ARG A 162 -1.40 2.67 -6.29
N SER A 163 -0.47 1.81 -5.87
CA SER A 163 -0.60 1.04 -4.63
C SER A 163 -0.71 1.95 -3.41
N LEU A 164 0.10 3.02 -3.36
CA LEU A 164 0.04 4.02 -2.28
C LEU A 164 -1.28 4.79 -2.26
N LEU A 165 -1.82 5.17 -3.43
CA LEU A 165 -3.09 5.89 -3.55
C LEU A 165 -4.32 4.99 -3.38
N LEU A 166 -4.18 3.68 -3.66
CA LEU A 166 -5.27 2.71 -3.53
C LEU A 166 -5.64 2.45 -2.06
N ALA A 167 -4.67 2.50 -1.17
CA ALA A 167 -4.86 2.17 0.23
C ALA A 167 -5.91 3.06 0.93
N PRO A 168 -5.91 4.40 0.84
CA PRO A 168 -6.97 5.24 1.37
C PRO A 168 -8.33 4.94 0.74
N PHE A 169 -8.37 4.66 -0.57
CA PHE A 169 -9.61 4.32 -1.26
C PHE A 169 -10.21 3.00 -0.72
N LEU A 170 -9.39 2.00 -0.45
CA LEU A 170 -9.85 0.76 0.18
C LEU A 170 -10.40 1.02 1.58
N GLN A 171 -9.79 1.89 2.37
CA GLN A 171 -10.36 2.26 3.67
C GLN A 171 -11.74 2.93 3.56
N GLU A 172 -11.98 3.73 2.52
CA GLU A 172 -13.31 4.26 2.24
C GLU A 172 -14.31 3.14 1.89
N VAL A 173 -13.89 2.14 1.11
CA VAL A 173 -14.71 0.96 0.78
C VAL A 173 -15.10 0.20 2.05
N LEU A 174 -14.20 0.10 3.02
CA LEU A 174 -14.46 -0.52 4.32
C LEU A 174 -15.27 0.40 5.28
N GLY A 175 -15.58 1.63 4.89
CA GLY A 175 -16.20 2.61 5.78
C GLY A 175 -15.33 2.99 6.97
N MET A 176 -14.01 3.02 6.78
CA MET A 176 -12.98 3.29 7.80
C MET A 176 -12.95 2.24 8.93
N ASN A 177 -13.53 1.07 8.72
CA ASN A 177 -13.38 -0.06 9.63
C ASN A 177 -12.01 -0.73 9.41
N ASN A 178 -11.54 -1.41 10.44
CA ASN A 178 -10.33 -2.22 10.34
C ASN A 178 -10.60 -3.49 9.52
N VAL A 179 -9.58 -4.00 8.86
CA VAL A 179 -9.65 -5.24 8.08
C VAL A 179 -9.67 -6.46 9.02
N THR A 180 -10.23 -7.57 8.55
CA THR A 180 -10.26 -8.85 9.28
C THR A 180 -9.18 -9.81 8.79
N GLY A 181 -8.78 -9.71 7.53
CA GLY A 181 -7.69 -10.48 6.93
C GLY A 181 -7.20 -9.85 5.63
N ILE A 182 -5.90 -9.95 5.37
CA ILE A 182 -5.27 -9.48 4.13
C ILE A 182 -4.45 -10.63 3.55
N TYR A 183 -4.73 -10.96 2.30
CA TYR A 183 -4.14 -12.06 1.57
C TYR A 183 -3.67 -11.58 0.20
N ALA A 184 -2.45 -11.93 -0.17
CA ALA A 184 -1.93 -11.66 -1.50
C ALA A 184 -1.42 -12.94 -2.14
N LEU A 185 -1.56 -13.08 -3.44
CA LEU A 185 -1.06 -14.27 -4.14
C LEU A 185 0.46 -14.38 -3.95
N GLU A 186 0.93 -15.56 -3.60
CA GLU A 186 2.34 -15.87 -3.46
C GLU A 186 3.07 -15.69 -4.79
N PRO A 187 4.18 -14.92 -4.83
CA PRO A 187 4.87 -14.59 -6.07
C PRO A 187 5.39 -15.80 -6.86
N MET A 188 5.74 -16.89 -6.18
CA MET A 188 6.30 -18.08 -6.81
C MET A 188 5.22 -18.99 -7.41
N THR A 189 3.95 -18.80 -7.06
CA THR A 189 2.83 -19.53 -7.69
C THR A 189 2.31 -18.86 -8.96
N HIS A 190 2.72 -17.62 -9.21
CA HIS A 190 2.41 -16.90 -10.43
C HIS A 190 3.65 -16.20 -10.96
N LEU A 191 4.33 -16.79 -11.93
CA LEU A 191 5.52 -16.23 -12.57
C LEU A 191 5.11 -15.42 -13.80
N GLN A 192 5.37 -14.12 -13.81
CA GLN A 192 5.12 -13.30 -14.98
C GLN A 192 6.17 -13.52 -16.06
N THR A 193 5.70 -13.85 -17.26
CA THR A 193 6.59 -14.09 -18.41
C THR A 193 7.00 -12.78 -19.06
N THR A 194 8.30 -12.54 -19.14
CA THR A 194 8.89 -11.44 -19.89
C THR A 194 9.61 -11.96 -21.13
N PRO A 195 10.05 -11.09 -22.06
CA PRO A 195 10.87 -11.52 -23.19
C PRO A 195 12.19 -12.23 -22.83
N THR A 196 12.67 -12.02 -21.60
CA THR A 196 13.99 -12.50 -21.14
C THR A 196 13.93 -13.58 -20.07
N GLY A 197 12.76 -13.84 -19.49
CA GLY A 197 12.63 -14.83 -18.43
C GLY A 197 11.26 -14.87 -17.78
N ASN A 198 11.12 -15.72 -16.77
CA ASN A 198 9.98 -15.76 -15.86
C ASN A 198 10.43 -15.18 -14.53
N TYR A 199 9.69 -14.23 -14.00
CA TYR A 199 10.00 -13.58 -12.74
C TYR A 199 8.86 -13.76 -11.72
N PRO A 200 9.16 -13.82 -10.41
CA PRO A 200 8.14 -13.83 -9.36
C PRO A 200 7.21 -12.63 -9.50
N ASP A 201 5.92 -12.85 -9.32
CA ASP A 201 4.91 -11.78 -9.40
C ASP A 201 4.73 -11.09 -8.05
N MET A 202 5.55 -10.11 -7.76
CA MET A 202 5.44 -9.29 -6.55
C MET A 202 4.28 -8.29 -6.60
N ALA A 203 3.64 -8.08 -7.76
CA ALA A 203 2.62 -7.05 -7.94
C ALA A 203 1.43 -7.22 -6.98
N ALA A 204 1.03 -8.45 -6.68
CA ALA A 204 -0.07 -8.72 -5.76
C ALA A 204 0.25 -8.25 -4.33
N LEU A 205 1.45 -8.51 -3.83
CA LEU A 205 1.92 -8.10 -2.50
C LEU A 205 2.10 -6.59 -2.42
N GLU A 206 2.84 -6.00 -3.38
CA GLU A 206 3.13 -4.56 -3.38
C GLU A 206 1.86 -3.72 -3.55
N THR A 207 0.88 -4.18 -4.33
CA THR A 207 -0.40 -3.48 -4.52
C THR A 207 -1.15 -3.28 -3.20
N ILE A 208 -1.04 -4.21 -2.24
CA ILE A 208 -1.82 -4.19 -1.00
C ILE A 208 -0.99 -3.81 0.24
N GLN A 209 0.34 -3.73 0.13
CA GLN A 209 1.24 -3.46 1.26
C GLN A 209 0.90 -2.17 2.01
N GLN A 210 0.71 -1.07 1.30
CA GLN A 210 0.35 0.21 1.92
C GLN A 210 -0.96 0.13 2.68
N PHE A 211 -1.94 -0.63 2.17
CA PHE A 211 -3.21 -0.84 2.86
C PHE A 211 -3.02 -1.64 4.15
N ALA A 212 -2.15 -2.66 4.16
CA ALA A 212 -1.84 -3.40 5.37
C ALA A 212 -1.29 -2.48 6.48
N LEU A 213 -0.45 -1.51 6.13
CA LEU A 213 0.14 -0.55 7.07
C LEU A 213 -0.84 0.53 7.58
N LEU A 214 -1.99 0.69 6.95
CA LEU A 214 -3.06 1.60 7.41
C LEU A 214 -4.06 0.92 8.35
N ASN A 215 -3.89 -0.37 8.63
CA ASN A 215 -4.75 -1.14 9.52
C ASN A 215 -4.05 -1.45 10.84
N GLN A 216 -4.78 -2.05 11.76
CA GLN A 216 -4.28 -2.40 13.09
C GLN A 216 -4.60 -3.85 13.41
N ILE A 217 -3.68 -4.51 14.10
CA ILE A 217 -3.92 -5.82 14.67
C ILE A 217 -3.48 -5.85 16.14
N SER A 218 -4.20 -6.65 16.94
CA SER A 218 -3.77 -7.03 18.29
C SER A 218 -3.37 -8.49 18.31
N LEU A 219 -2.12 -8.76 18.60
CA LEU A 219 -1.57 -10.11 18.70
C LEU A 219 -1.11 -10.42 20.13
N PRO A 220 -1.19 -11.68 20.57
CA PRO A 220 -0.63 -12.09 21.84
C PRO A 220 0.90 -12.00 21.79
N THR A 221 1.53 -11.62 22.90
CA THR A 221 2.99 -11.63 23.01
C THR A 221 3.52 -13.05 22.99
N ALA A 222 4.71 -13.26 22.41
CA ALA A 222 5.35 -14.57 22.36
C ALA A 222 5.68 -15.11 23.76
N SER A 223 5.93 -14.24 24.73
CA SER A 223 6.42 -14.60 26.06
C SER A 223 5.35 -15.18 26.99
N ASP A 224 4.10 -14.77 26.89
CA ASP A 224 3.04 -15.19 27.79
C ASP A 224 1.75 -15.64 27.09
N GLY A 225 1.56 -15.30 25.81
CA GLY A 225 0.37 -15.63 25.03
C GLY A 225 -0.94 -14.99 25.52
N LEU A 226 -0.89 -14.23 26.61
CA LEU A 226 -2.04 -13.60 27.27
C LEU A 226 -2.06 -12.08 27.09
N THR A 227 -0.89 -11.46 27.11
CA THR A 227 -0.78 -10.02 26.89
C THR A 227 -0.93 -9.71 25.41
N GLN A 228 -1.82 -8.75 25.09
CA GLN A 228 -2.04 -8.31 23.71
C GLN A 228 -1.21 -7.07 23.42
N VAL A 229 -0.58 -7.05 22.25
CA VAL A 229 0.09 -5.87 21.69
C VAL A 229 -0.66 -5.43 20.45
N THR A 230 -1.07 -4.16 20.42
CA THR A 230 -1.71 -3.56 19.24
C THR A 230 -0.69 -2.76 18.45
N ALA A 231 -0.62 -3.01 17.16
CA ALA A 231 0.27 -2.29 16.24
C ALA A 231 -0.51 -1.62 15.11
N ASN A 232 0.06 -0.56 14.56
CA ASN A 232 -0.44 0.13 13.37
C ASN A 232 0.11 -0.57 12.11
N SER A 233 -0.22 -1.84 11.97
CA SER A 233 0.03 -2.68 10.81
C SER A 233 -0.86 -3.91 10.89
N TYR A 234 -1.04 -4.57 9.77
CA TYR A 234 -1.75 -5.84 9.69
C TYR A 234 -0.88 -6.86 8.96
N PRO A 235 -0.81 -8.13 9.39
CA PRO A 235 -0.06 -9.16 8.68
C PRO A 235 -0.54 -9.27 7.24
N LEU A 236 0.41 -9.32 6.33
CA LEU A 236 0.13 -9.58 4.93
C LEU A 236 0.45 -11.05 4.65
N ASN A 237 -0.59 -11.86 4.41
CA ASN A 237 -0.43 -13.28 4.18
C ASN A 237 -0.18 -13.54 2.70
N ALA A 238 1.02 -14.02 2.35
CA ALA A 238 1.31 -14.56 1.04
C ALA A 238 0.67 -15.95 0.93
N SER A 239 -0.29 -16.07 0.03
CA SER A 239 -1.16 -17.23 -0.11
C SER A 239 -1.07 -17.80 -1.52
N TYR A 240 -1.13 -19.09 -1.68
CA TYR A 240 -0.88 -19.75 -2.95
C TYR A 240 -2.15 -20.20 -3.68
N ALA A 241 -1.97 -20.52 -4.95
CA ALA A 241 -3.01 -21.09 -5.80
C ALA A 241 -2.65 -22.55 -6.11
N LEU A 242 -3.33 -23.51 -5.49
CA LEU A 242 -2.99 -24.93 -5.58
C LEU A 242 -3.05 -25.52 -7.00
N THR A 243 -3.81 -24.95 -7.91
CA THR A 243 -3.97 -25.45 -9.27
C THR A 243 -3.01 -24.83 -10.27
N PHE A 244 -2.26 -23.83 -9.87
CA PHE A 244 -1.26 -23.23 -10.74
C PHE A 244 0.00 -24.10 -10.75
N VAL A 245 0.33 -24.66 -11.93
CA VAL A 245 1.62 -25.29 -12.15
C VAL A 245 2.52 -24.21 -12.74
N PRO A 246 3.41 -23.60 -11.96
CA PRO A 246 4.28 -22.58 -12.49
C PRO A 246 5.15 -23.17 -13.62
N PRO A 247 5.50 -22.38 -14.63
CA PRO A 247 6.56 -22.76 -15.54
C PRO A 247 7.80 -23.08 -14.71
N THR A 248 8.60 -24.03 -15.16
CA THR A 248 9.83 -24.42 -14.45
C THR A 248 10.64 -23.17 -14.11
N PRO A 249 10.84 -22.84 -12.81
CA PRO A 249 11.57 -21.64 -12.43
C PRO A 249 13.00 -21.70 -13.02
N PRO A 250 13.63 -20.54 -13.25
CA PRO A 250 15.04 -20.51 -13.60
C PRO A 250 15.86 -21.31 -12.58
N PRO A 251 16.93 -21.98 -12.98
CA PRO A 251 17.73 -22.82 -12.07
C PRO A 251 18.34 -22.04 -10.89
N GLU A 252 18.42 -20.73 -11.00
CA GLU A 252 18.89 -19.82 -9.96
C GLU A 252 17.84 -19.55 -8.87
N ILE A 253 16.57 -19.82 -9.17
CA ILE A 253 15.48 -19.65 -8.21
C ILE A 253 15.15 -21.03 -7.64
N ALA A 254 15.21 -21.18 -6.33
CA ALA A 254 14.80 -22.41 -5.68
C ALA A 254 13.36 -22.75 -6.09
N PRO A 255 13.02 -24.03 -6.29
CA PRO A 255 11.66 -24.40 -6.64
C PRO A 255 10.71 -23.89 -5.56
N PRO A 256 9.52 -23.36 -5.96
CA PRO A 256 8.52 -22.91 -5.00
C PRO A 256 8.24 -24.05 -4.01
N LEU A 257 8.10 -23.71 -2.75
CA LEU A 257 7.51 -24.62 -1.80
C LEU A 257 6.04 -24.77 -2.22
N LEU A 258 5.76 -25.82 -2.99
CA LEU A 258 4.39 -26.12 -3.42
C LEU A 258 3.46 -26.40 -2.23
N PHE A 259 4.04 -26.46 -1.03
CA PHE A 259 3.34 -26.81 0.19
C PHE A 259 4.10 -26.27 1.41
N CYS A 260 3.44 -25.48 2.22
CA CYS A 260 3.96 -25.04 3.50
C CYS A 260 3.13 -25.65 4.63
N GLU A 261 3.63 -26.72 5.27
CA GLU A 261 2.95 -27.36 6.41
C GLU A 261 2.68 -26.42 7.60
N ALA A 262 3.36 -25.31 7.67
CA ALA A 262 3.26 -24.33 8.76
C ALA A 262 2.53 -23.03 8.34
N CYS A 263 2.26 -22.84 7.05
CA CYS A 263 1.62 -21.62 6.57
C CYS A 263 0.15 -21.56 6.99
N GLN A 264 -0.28 -20.40 7.46
CA GLN A 264 -1.70 -20.07 7.64
C GLN A 264 -2.23 -19.32 6.40
N GLY A 265 -1.77 -19.72 5.20
CA GLY A 265 -2.21 -19.17 3.95
C GLY A 265 -3.62 -19.65 3.56
N LEU A 266 -4.15 -19.03 2.51
CA LEU A 266 -5.39 -19.44 1.88
C LEU A 266 -5.12 -20.13 0.55
N ASP A 267 -5.96 -21.08 0.18
CA ASP A 267 -6.05 -21.54 -1.21
C ASP A 267 -6.87 -20.54 -2.02
N PHE A 268 -6.20 -19.79 -2.87
CA PHE A 268 -6.85 -18.82 -3.75
C PHE A 268 -7.76 -19.46 -4.80
N ASN A 269 -7.55 -20.71 -5.15
CA ASN A 269 -8.37 -21.36 -6.17
C ASN A 269 -9.63 -22.01 -5.61
N ASP A 270 -9.60 -22.45 -4.35
CA ASP A 270 -10.70 -23.10 -3.64
C ASP A 270 -11.40 -24.20 -4.45
N GLN A 271 -10.62 -24.92 -5.28
CA GLN A 271 -11.19 -25.88 -6.25
C GLN A 271 -11.58 -27.21 -5.63
N ASN A 272 -10.94 -27.60 -4.55
CA ASN A 272 -11.12 -28.92 -3.96
C ASN A 272 -11.65 -28.90 -2.52
N GLY A 273 -11.94 -27.73 -1.96
CA GLY A 273 -12.36 -27.58 -0.57
C GLY A 273 -11.40 -28.27 0.40
N ASP A 274 -10.69 -27.54 1.19
CA ASP A 274 -10.03 -27.93 2.45
C ASP A 274 -9.41 -29.32 2.57
N ASN A 275 -8.81 -29.86 1.55
CA ASN A 275 -8.11 -31.14 1.70
C ASN A 275 -6.72 -31.01 2.36
N GLU A 276 -6.32 -29.81 2.65
CA GLU A 276 -5.03 -29.51 3.23
C GLU A 276 -5.21 -29.15 4.72
N THR A 277 -4.60 -29.90 5.60
CA THR A 277 -4.80 -29.81 7.06
C THR A 277 -4.40 -28.49 7.70
N LEU A 278 -3.80 -27.56 6.96
CA LEU A 278 -3.27 -26.30 7.49
C LEU A 278 -3.61 -25.06 6.65
N VAL A 279 -4.24 -25.23 5.49
CA VAL A 279 -4.64 -24.14 4.61
C VAL A 279 -6.15 -24.12 4.52
N THR A 280 -6.73 -23.00 4.92
CA THR A 280 -8.18 -22.78 4.81
C THR A 280 -8.47 -22.13 3.48
N GLY A 281 -9.34 -22.70 2.65
CA GLY A 281 -9.83 -22.04 1.45
C GLY A 281 -10.70 -20.82 1.77
N VAL A 282 -10.97 -19.99 0.77
CA VAL A 282 -11.85 -18.82 0.93
C VAL A 282 -13.26 -19.24 1.35
N LEU A 283 -13.74 -20.42 0.95
CA LEU A 283 -15.00 -20.99 1.42
C LEU A 283 -15.00 -21.23 2.94
N GLY A 284 -13.86 -21.53 3.55
CA GLY A 284 -13.72 -21.64 5.00
C GLY A 284 -14.02 -20.32 5.72
N ILE A 285 -13.67 -19.18 5.15
CA ILE A 285 -14.04 -17.85 5.66
C ILE A 285 -15.56 -17.68 5.64
N ILE A 286 -16.21 -18.10 4.55
CA ILE A 286 -17.67 -18.03 4.43
C ILE A 286 -18.33 -18.96 5.46
N ALA A 287 -17.86 -20.19 5.56
CA ALA A 287 -18.37 -21.21 6.50
C ALA A 287 -18.21 -20.83 7.97
N ALA A 288 -17.18 -20.04 8.30
CA ALA A 288 -16.98 -19.53 9.66
C ALA A 288 -18.05 -18.53 10.11
N HIS A 289 -18.81 -17.95 9.18
CA HIS A 289 -19.87 -16.95 9.44
C HIS A 289 -19.42 -15.77 10.31
N VAL A 290 -18.14 -15.36 10.20
CA VAL A 290 -17.61 -14.21 10.91
C VAL A 290 -17.75 -12.97 10.04
N PRO A 291 -18.61 -11.99 10.39
CA PRO A 291 -18.70 -10.75 9.66
C PRO A 291 -17.37 -9.99 9.69
N GLY A 292 -17.07 -9.28 8.60
CA GLY A 292 -15.84 -8.51 8.51
C GLY A 292 -15.42 -8.24 7.08
N PHE A 293 -14.17 -7.81 6.94
CA PHE A 293 -13.58 -7.39 5.68
C PHE A 293 -12.33 -8.21 5.40
N TYR A 294 -12.41 -9.07 4.41
CA TYR A 294 -11.34 -9.96 3.97
C TYR A 294 -10.86 -9.48 2.60
N VAL A 295 -9.63 -9.03 2.51
CA VAL A 295 -9.07 -8.42 1.30
C VAL A 295 -8.10 -9.37 0.64
N PHE A 296 -8.27 -9.58 -0.66
CA PHE A 296 -7.50 -10.48 -1.51
C PHE A 296 -6.85 -9.69 -2.62
N SER A 297 -5.55 -9.82 -2.81
CA SER A 297 -4.82 -9.21 -3.93
C SER A 297 -4.24 -10.30 -4.81
N ALA A 298 -4.61 -10.31 -6.08
CA ALA A 298 -4.16 -11.30 -7.07
C ALA A 298 -4.35 -10.77 -8.50
N PRO A 299 -3.66 -11.33 -9.51
CA PRO A 299 -3.94 -11.03 -10.91
C PRO A 299 -5.34 -11.49 -11.33
N TRP A 300 -5.79 -11.00 -12.49
CA TRP A 300 -7.17 -11.23 -12.94
C TRP A 300 -7.55 -12.69 -13.11
N GLU A 301 -6.68 -13.53 -13.64
CA GLU A 301 -6.98 -14.96 -13.86
C GLU A 301 -7.30 -15.67 -12.55
N THR A 302 -6.50 -15.45 -11.51
CA THR A 302 -6.75 -15.99 -10.17
C THR A 302 -8.02 -15.38 -9.58
N THR A 303 -8.18 -14.06 -9.64
CA THR A 303 -9.37 -13.37 -9.13
C THR A 303 -10.65 -13.82 -9.82
N SER A 304 -10.64 -13.96 -11.15
CA SER A 304 -11.83 -14.38 -11.90
C SER A 304 -12.22 -15.82 -11.61
N SER A 305 -11.23 -16.70 -11.46
CA SER A 305 -11.44 -18.10 -11.07
C SER A 305 -12.08 -18.18 -9.68
N LEU A 306 -11.53 -17.44 -8.72
CA LEU A 306 -12.04 -17.42 -7.35
C LEU A 306 -13.47 -16.87 -7.26
N LEU A 307 -13.77 -15.76 -7.95
CA LEU A 307 -15.12 -15.22 -8.04
C LEU A 307 -16.11 -16.25 -8.62
N ALA A 308 -15.71 -16.99 -9.66
CA ALA A 308 -16.54 -18.01 -10.30
C ALA A 308 -16.77 -19.21 -9.36
N ASN A 309 -15.73 -19.67 -8.68
CA ASN A 309 -15.82 -20.78 -7.73
C ASN A 309 -16.74 -20.44 -6.55
N ILE A 310 -16.55 -19.29 -5.91
CA ILE A 310 -17.43 -18.84 -4.81
C ILE A 310 -18.88 -18.76 -5.28
N SER A 311 -19.13 -18.10 -6.44
CA SER A 311 -20.50 -17.96 -6.96
C SER A 311 -21.17 -19.29 -7.24
N THR A 312 -20.41 -20.27 -7.72
CA THR A 312 -20.93 -21.59 -8.12
C THR A 312 -21.10 -22.52 -6.92
N LEU A 313 -20.07 -22.64 -6.08
CA LEU A 313 -20.04 -23.59 -4.98
C LEU A 313 -21.00 -23.19 -3.85
N GLU A 314 -21.13 -21.89 -3.59
CA GLU A 314 -22.10 -21.35 -2.62
C GLU A 314 -23.50 -21.12 -3.21
N GLY A 315 -23.68 -21.31 -4.52
CA GLY A 315 -24.97 -21.15 -5.19
C GLY A 315 -25.50 -19.72 -5.24
N TYR A 316 -24.63 -18.72 -5.16
CA TYR A 316 -25.04 -17.30 -5.12
C TYR A 316 -25.59 -16.75 -6.44
N ASN A 317 -25.27 -17.38 -7.57
CA ASN A 317 -25.69 -16.94 -8.91
C ASN A 317 -25.34 -15.48 -9.23
N LEU A 318 -24.14 -15.04 -8.89
CA LEU A 318 -23.69 -13.67 -9.09
C LEU A 318 -23.48 -13.37 -10.58
N THR A 319 -23.77 -12.14 -10.97
CA THR A 319 -23.39 -11.64 -12.31
C THR A 319 -21.93 -11.19 -12.26
N LEU A 320 -21.04 -12.02 -12.78
CA LEU A 320 -19.60 -11.79 -12.73
C LEU A 320 -19.13 -10.92 -13.91
N PRO A 321 -18.02 -10.17 -13.77
CA PRO A 321 -17.41 -9.46 -14.89
C PRO A 321 -16.93 -10.45 -15.95
N ALA A 322 -17.23 -10.13 -17.22
CA ALA A 322 -16.92 -11.03 -18.34
C ALA A 322 -15.42 -11.04 -18.72
N SER A 323 -14.67 -10.01 -18.35
CA SER A 323 -13.25 -9.85 -18.68
C SER A 323 -12.56 -8.92 -17.69
N TYR A 324 -11.25 -8.92 -17.70
CA TYR A 324 -10.42 -7.95 -16.99
C TYR A 324 -10.80 -6.51 -17.40
N GLN A 325 -10.94 -5.64 -16.42
CA GLN A 325 -11.33 -4.25 -16.62
C GLN A 325 -10.22 -3.24 -16.26
N GLY A 326 -9.09 -3.73 -15.80
CA GLY A 326 -7.94 -2.93 -15.38
C GLY A 326 -7.79 -2.83 -13.86
N PRO A 327 -6.63 -2.33 -13.38
CA PRO A 327 -6.27 -2.32 -11.96
C PRO A 327 -7.02 -1.28 -11.12
N ASN A 328 -7.90 -0.49 -11.74
CA ASN A 328 -8.80 0.42 -11.01
C ASN A 328 -10.04 -0.27 -10.43
N TYR A 329 -10.33 -1.50 -10.87
CA TYR A 329 -11.54 -2.19 -10.48
C TYR A 329 -11.31 -3.10 -9.27
N ILE A 330 -12.20 -2.98 -8.30
CA ILE A 330 -12.24 -3.78 -7.08
C ILE A 330 -13.61 -4.44 -7.04
N TYR A 331 -13.62 -5.73 -6.80
CA TYR A 331 -14.84 -6.53 -6.72
C TYR A 331 -15.06 -6.97 -5.27
N ALA A 332 -16.28 -6.85 -4.76
CA ALA A 332 -16.59 -7.31 -3.42
C ALA A 332 -17.82 -8.21 -3.44
N ILE A 333 -17.68 -9.45 -3.01
CA ILE A 333 -18.82 -10.28 -2.67
C ILE A 333 -19.21 -9.96 -1.22
N SER A 334 -20.38 -9.35 -1.06
CA SER A 334 -20.91 -8.97 0.24
C SER A 334 -22.06 -9.91 0.61
N ILE A 335 -21.88 -10.69 1.69
CA ILE A 335 -22.80 -11.73 2.14
C ILE A 335 -23.49 -11.24 3.41
N ALA A 336 -24.78 -11.01 3.32
CA ALA A 336 -25.58 -10.54 4.44
C ALA A 336 -25.80 -11.66 5.50
N PRO A 337 -26.15 -11.34 6.75
CA PRO A 337 -26.51 -12.34 7.77
C PRO A 337 -27.64 -13.28 7.38
N SER A 338 -28.47 -12.89 6.40
CA SER A 338 -29.51 -13.74 5.81
C SER A 338 -28.96 -14.83 4.88
N GLY A 339 -27.66 -14.83 4.55
CA GLY A 339 -27.04 -15.69 3.56
C GLY A 339 -27.17 -15.20 2.12
N SER A 340 -27.86 -14.07 1.87
CA SER A 340 -27.93 -13.50 0.53
C SER A 340 -26.64 -12.77 0.17
N ALA A 341 -26.09 -13.06 -1.00
CA ALA A 341 -24.87 -12.44 -1.50
C ALA A 341 -25.14 -11.47 -2.64
N SER A 342 -24.30 -10.45 -2.76
CA SER A 342 -24.30 -9.52 -3.88
C SER A 342 -22.86 -9.20 -4.31
N LEU A 343 -22.64 -9.00 -5.60
CA LEU A 343 -21.38 -8.49 -6.12
C LEU A 343 -21.45 -6.97 -6.23
N VAL A 344 -20.59 -6.29 -5.52
CA VAL A 344 -20.40 -4.84 -5.58
C VAL A 344 -19.12 -4.56 -6.34
N THR A 345 -19.18 -3.68 -7.33
CA THR A 345 -17.99 -3.28 -8.11
C THR A 345 -17.65 -1.83 -7.83
N TYR A 346 -16.42 -1.59 -7.43
CA TYR A 346 -15.87 -0.26 -7.26
C TYR A 346 -14.88 0.05 -8.39
N ASN A 347 -14.74 1.32 -8.69
CA ASN A 347 -13.71 1.82 -9.59
C ASN A 347 -13.00 2.98 -8.87
N SER A 348 -11.74 2.80 -8.54
CA SER A 348 -10.92 3.82 -7.88
C SER A 348 -10.65 5.02 -8.78
N ASN A 349 -10.71 4.81 -10.09
CA ASN A 349 -10.47 5.83 -11.11
C ASN A 349 -9.11 6.53 -10.96
N LEU A 350 -8.13 5.83 -10.38
CA LEU A 350 -6.79 6.35 -10.16
C LEU A 350 -6.02 6.42 -11.48
N ASN A 351 -5.33 7.53 -11.67
CA ASN A 351 -4.43 7.72 -12.80
C ASN A 351 -3.13 8.41 -12.31
N PRO A 352 -2.30 7.70 -11.55
CA PRO A 352 -1.08 8.26 -11.00
C PRO A 352 -0.06 8.62 -12.10
N PRO A 353 0.89 9.53 -11.82
CA PRO A 353 1.98 9.82 -12.73
C PRO A 353 2.94 8.62 -12.84
N SER A 354 3.75 8.60 -13.91
CA SER A 354 4.76 7.56 -14.13
C SER A 354 6.12 7.88 -13.49
N THR A 355 6.18 8.92 -12.65
CA THR A 355 7.37 9.25 -11.88
C THR A 355 7.42 8.47 -10.57
N TYR A 356 8.61 8.27 -10.01
CA TYR A 356 8.74 7.71 -8.67
C TYR A 356 8.00 8.58 -7.63
N PRO A 357 7.40 8.01 -6.56
CA PRO A 357 6.69 8.78 -5.54
C PRO A 357 7.54 9.89 -4.94
N ALA A 358 7.01 11.10 -4.89
CA ALA A 358 7.68 12.25 -4.28
C ALA A 358 7.27 12.36 -2.81
N LEU A 359 8.07 11.81 -1.94
CA LEU A 359 7.87 11.88 -0.49
C LEU A 359 8.67 13.05 0.13
N PRO A 360 8.25 13.56 1.30
CA PRO A 360 9.11 14.41 2.10
C PRO A 360 10.45 13.70 2.40
N PRO A 361 11.58 14.41 2.39
CA PRO A 361 12.88 13.80 2.64
C PRO A 361 12.94 13.20 4.04
N VAL A 362 13.49 11.98 4.15
CA VAL A 362 13.73 11.34 5.43
C VAL A 362 14.95 11.91 6.12
N PRO A 363 15.02 11.88 7.46
CA PRO A 363 16.18 12.32 8.21
C PRO A 363 17.40 11.44 7.93
N LEU A 364 18.54 12.04 7.61
CA LEU A 364 19.77 11.34 7.27
C LEU A 364 20.75 11.30 8.45
N LEU A 365 21.58 10.25 8.48
CA LEU A 365 22.76 10.15 9.33
C LEU A 365 24.00 10.65 8.58
N SER A 366 24.92 11.26 9.31
CA SER A 366 26.21 11.69 8.77
C SER A 366 27.23 10.54 8.65
N THR A 367 27.05 9.46 9.41
CA THR A 367 27.93 8.28 9.46
C THR A 367 27.11 7.04 9.75
N CYS A 368 27.63 5.86 9.37
CA CYS A 368 27.03 4.58 9.75
C CYS A 368 26.99 4.39 11.26
N ALA A 369 25.97 3.71 11.77
CA ALA A 369 25.77 3.44 13.19
C ALA A 369 26.73 2.36 13.71
N ALA A 370 27.09 1.38 12.88
CA ALA A 370 27.91 0.25 13.28
C ALA A 370 29.39 0.60 13.51
N THR A 371 30.04 -0.16 14.39
CA THR A 371 31.51 -0.09 14.54
C THR A 371 32.19 -0.61 13.28
N PRO A 372 33.05 0.18 12.62
CA PRO A 372 33.72 -0.25 11.39
C PRO A 372 34.58 -1.49 11.59
N PHE A 373 34.46 -2.44 10.67
CA PHE A 373 35.37 -3.59 10.59
C PHE A 373 35.78 -3.84 9.14
N ARG A 374 36.92 -4.54 8.96
CA ARG A 374 37.37 -5.03 7.67
C ARG A 374 38.13 -6.35 7.84
N ILE A 375 37.79 -7.35 7.04
CA ILE A 375 38.44 -8.66 7.01
C ILE A 375 38.88 -8.95 5.56
N PRO A 376 40.15 -9.32 5.30
CA PRO A 376 41.24 -9.36 6.29
C PRO A 376 41.60 -7.98 6.81
N THR A 377 42.12 -7.94 8.05
CA THR A 377 42.62 -6.70 8.62
C THR A 377 43.79 -6.14 7.80
N THR A 378 43.82 -4.83 7.60
CA THR A 378 44.85 -4.16 6.79
C THR A 378 46.25 -4.50 7.29
N GLY A 379 47.13 -4.99 6.38
CA GLY A 379 48.49 -5.42 6.73
C GLY A 379 48.66 -6.89 7.09
N SER A 380 47.59 -7.71 7.03
CA SER A 380 47.70 -9.16 7.14
C SER A 380 48.45 -9.77 5.94
N ILE A 381 49.08 -10.92 6.14
CA ILE A 381 49.72 -11.72 5.10
C ILE A 381 48.73 -12.01 3.98
N PRO A 382 49.14 -12.06 2.69
CA PRO A 382 48.25 -12.46 1.61
C PRO A 382 47.40 -13.66 2.00
N PRO A 383 46.10 -13.67 1.64
CA PRO A 383 45.24 -14.77 2.00
C PRO A 383 45.83 -16.11 1.53
N PRO A 384 45.73 -17.16 2.34
CA PRO A 384 46.03 -18.49 1.84
C PRO A 384 45.09 -18.83 0.69
N PRO A 385 45.47 -19.72 -0.21
CA PRO A 385 44.57 -20.17 -1.28
C PRO A 385 43.29 -20.75 -0.66
N PRO A 386 42.15 -20.64 -1.36
CA PRO A 386 40.90 -21.24 -0.87
C PRO A 386 41.05 -22.74 -0.60
N ALA A 387 40.18 -23.27 0.26
CA ALA A 387 40.18 -24.70 0.59
C ALA A 387 40.06 -25.55 -0.68
N GLN A 388 40.68 -26.73 -0.71
CA GLN A 388 40.67 -27.61 -1.87
C GLN A 388 39.26 -27.97 -2.31
N GLY A 389 38.90 -27.68 -3.56
CA GLY A 389 37.57 -27.89 -4.12
C GLY A 389 36.65 -26.66 -4.07
N PHE A 390 37.05 -25.60 -3.40
CA PHE A 390 36.33 -24.33 -3.44
C PHE A 390 36.85 -23.48 -4.60
N ILE A 391 36.02 -23.27 -5.60
CA ILE A 391 36.33 -22.44 -6.77
C ILE A 391 35.60 -21.11 -6.62
N PRO A 392 36.27 -20.06 -6.16
CA PRO A 392 35.63 -18.77 -5.94
C PRO A 392 35.22 -18.11 -7.24
N ASN A 393 34.20 -17.29 -7.19
CA ASN A 393 33.92 -16.31 -8.22
C ASN A 393 35.04 -15.24 -8.27
N THR A 394 35.02 -14.40 -9.30
CA THR A 394 36.00 -13.31 -9.47
C THR A 394 35.29 -12.02 -9.88
N ASN A 395 35.87 -10.88 -9.47
CA ASN A 395 35.32 -9.54 -9.75
C ASN A 395 33.86 -9.42 -9.31
N GLU A 396 33.51 -9.99 -8.18
CA GLU A 396 32.17 -9.99 -7.64
C GLU A 396 32.06 -9.05 -6.46
N THR A 397 30.91 -8.38 -6.31
CA THR A 397 30.55 -7.63 -5.11
C THR A 397 29.14 -8.02 -4.68
N VAL A 398 29.00 -8.40 -3.42
CA VAL A 398 27.70 -8.67 -2.81
C VAL A 398 27.48 -7.70 -1.66
N TYR A 399 26.42 -6.95 -1.72
CA TYR A 399 25.94 -6.07 -0.65
C TYR A 399 24.92 -6.82 0.19
N PHE A 400 25.15 -6.92 1.48
CA PHE A 400 24.19 -7.44 2.45
C PHE A 400 23.47 -6.28 3.12
N MET A 401 22.17 -6.26 3.01
CA MET A 401 21.30 -5.24 3.56
C MET A 401 20.23 -5.89 4.43
N ARG A 402 20.00 -5.36 5.60
CA ARG A 402 18.91 -5.78 6.46
C ARG A 402 17.58 -5.28 5.92
N HIS A 403 16.49 -6.02 6.19
CA HIS A 403 15.13 -5.52 5.97
C HIS A 403 14.84 -4.23 6.76
N ALA A 404 13.82 -3.47 6.35
CA ALA A 404 13.37 -2.24 7.00
C ALA A 404 12.81 -2.48 8.42
N GLU A 405 12.53 -1.39 9.14
CA GLU A 405 12.11 -1.41 10.54
C GLU A 405 10.93 -2.35 10.79
N ALA A 406 11.14 -3.30 11.67
CA ALA A 406 10.15 -4.24 12.16
C ALA A 406 9.57 -3.78 13.51
N HIS A 407 8.69 -4.59 14.08
CA HIS A 407 8.18 -4.34 15.42
C HIS A 407 9.30 -4.27 16.44
N PRO A 408 9.24 -3.32 17.39
CA PRO A 408 10.35 -3.03 18.30
C PRO A 408 10.53 -4.08 19.40
N THR A 409 9.66 -5.08 19.49
CA THR A 409 9.74 -6.11 20.53
C THR A 409 10.00 -7.48 19.90
N SER A 410 11.04 -8.15 20.34
CA SER A 410 11.36 -9.54 19.97
C SER A 410 10.27 -10.55 20.35
N SER A 411 9.26 -10.14 21.11
CA SER A 411 8.16 -10.99 21.56
C SER A 411 6.88 -10.87 20.73
N TRP A 412 6.87 -10.01 19.70
CA TRP A 412 5.73 -9.79 18.82
C TRP A 412 6.20 -9.47 17.41
N ASP A 413 5.74 -10.22 16.44
CA ASP A 413 6.07 -10.04 15.03
C ASP A 413 4.91 -10.51 14.15
N ASP A 414 4.68 -9.84 13.04
CA ASP A 414 3.66 -10.19 12.03
C ASP A 414 4.26 -10.46 10.65
N GLY A 415 5.59 -10.58 10.55
CA GLY A 415 6.29 -10.82 9.30
C GLY A 415 6.40 -9.61 8.38
N ASN A 416 5.69 -8.53 8.67
CA ASN A 416 5.71 -7.28 7.92
C ASN A 416 6.66 -6.26 8.58
N TYR A 417 7.00 -5.20 7.86
CA TYR A 417 7.63 -4.03 8.47
C TYR A 417 6.56 -3.05 8.97
N VAL A 418 6.94 -2.11 9.82
CA VAL A 418 6.06 -1.06 10.35
C VAL A 418 6.06 0.19 9.46
N GLY A 419 5.22 1.18 9.77
CA GLY A 419 5.15 2.43 9.00
C GLY A 419 6.51 3.13 8.81
N ALA A 420 7.39 3.09 9.80
CA ALA A 420 8.77 3.58 9.68
C ALA A 420 9.55 2.81 8.60
N GLY A 421 9.34 1.49 8.51
CA GLY A 421 9.95 0.65 7.46
C GLY A 421 9.49 1.04 6.06
N GLN A 422 8.23 1.44 5.89
CA GLN A 422 7.73 1.94 4.60
C GLN A 422 8.44 3.24 4.18
N TRP A 423 8.70 4.14 5.13
CA TRP A 423 9.48 5.34 4.83
C TRP A 423 10.88 4.99 4.35
N ARG A 424 11.57 4.08 5.06
CA ARG A 424 12.89 3.58 4.65
C ARG A 424 12.85 2.95 3.26
N ALA A 425 11.98 1.98 3.04
CA ALA A 425 11.87 1.25 1.78
C ALA A 425 11.67 2.19 0.58
N LEU A 426 10.77 3.17 0.71
CA LEU A 426 10.50 4.17 -0.32
C LEU A 426 11.65 5.17 -0.51
N ASP A 427 12.52 5.40 0.48
CA ASP A 427 13.66 6.30 0.36
C ASP A 427 14.94 5.60 -0.15
N LEU A 428 15.02 4.25 -0.09
CA LEU A 428 16.20 3.49 -0.54
C LEU A 428 16.71 3.90 -1.93
N PRO A 429 15.87 4.12 -2.96
CA PRO A 429 16.36 4.54 -4.28
C PRO A 429 17.17 5.85 -4.23
N ILE A 430 16.79 6.75 -3.34
CA ILE A 430 17.47 8.05 -3.14
C ILE A 430 18.71 7.86 -2.27
N ALA A 431 18.54 7.18 -1.15
CA ALA A 431 19.58 6.94 -0.15
C ALA A 431 20.79 6.17 -0.71
N LEU A 432 20.54 5.20 -1.59
CA LEU A 432 21.56 4.35 -2.20
C LEU A 432 22.09 4.88 -3.54
N SER A 433 21.52 5.95 -4.06
CA SER A 433 21.96 6.56 -5.33
C SER A 433 23.43 6.95 -5.29
N GLY A 434 24.20 6.47 -6.26
CA GLY A 434 25.65 6.70 -6.35
C GLY A 434 26.50 5.96 -5.31
N LYS A 435 25.88 5.19 -4.39
CA LYS A 435 26.60 4.36 -3.42
C LYS A 435 26.75 2.92 -3.90
N ILE A 436 25.68 2.35 -4.44
CA ILE A 436 25.68 0.99 -5.00
C ILE A 436 25.06 1.00 -6.41
N SER A 437 25.42 -0.02 -7.20
CA SER A 437 24.86 -0.23 -8.54
C SER A 437 24.75 -1.73 -8.79
N PRO A 438 23.85 -2.44 -8.11
CA PRO A 438 23.67 -3.87 -8.30
C PRO A 438 23.14 -4.17 -9.69
N THR A 439 23.58 -5.27 -10.26
CA THR A 439 23.06 -5.84 -11.50
C THR A 439 21.96 -6.85 -11.25
N GLN A 440 21.90 -7.38 -10.03
CA GLN A 440 20.88 -8.31 -9.57
C GLN A 440 20.49 -8.02 -8.11
N VAL A 441 19.24 -8.26 -7.80
CA VAL A 441 18.72 -8.13 -6.43
C VAL A 441 18.06 -9.43 -6.02
N TYR A 442 18.39 -9.88 -4.83
CA TYR A 442 17.86 -11.10 -4.23
C TYR A 442 17.22 -10.81 -2.88
N SER A 443 16.15 -11.54 -2.58
CA SER A 443 15.53 -11.55 -1.26
C SER A 443 14.90 -12.90 -0.98
N ILE A 444 14.35 -13.05 0.22
CA ILE A 444 13.64 -14.26 0.61
C ILE A 444 12.22 -14.28 -0.02
N ASP A 445 11.74 -15.46 -0.32
CA ASP A 445 10.35 -15.66 -0.72
C ASP A 445 9.42 -15.23 0.42
N PRO A 446 8.51 -14.27 0.18
CA PRO A 446 7.60 -13.76 1.20
C PRO A 446 6.59 -14.79 1.73
N ALA A 447 6.41 -15.94 1.05
CA ALA A 447 5.59 -17.04 1.55
C ALA A 447 6.27 -17.84 2.67
N GLN A 448 7.58 -17.67 2.87
CA GLN A 448 8.24 -18.22 4.05
C GLN A 448 7.59 -17.69 5.32
N VAL A 449 7.50 -18.50 6.36
CA VAL A 449 6.81 -18.12 7.59
C VAL A 449 7.76 -18.00 8.76
N ILE A 450 7.46 -17.05 9.62
CA ILE A 450 8.10 -16.90 10.92
C ILE A 450 7.10 -17.22 12.03
N PRO A 451 7.54 -17.88 13.11
CA PRO A 451 6.72 -18.05 14.30
C PRO A 451 6.66 -16.74 15.08
N ALA A 452 5.46 -16.28 15.41
CA ALA A 452 5.25 -15.13 16.27
C ALA A 452 4.19 -15.46 17.33
N GLY A 453 4.62 -15.64 18.56
CA GLY A 453 3.75 -16.07 19.66
C GLY A 453 3.13 -17.45 19.38
N HIS A 454 1.83 -17.48 19.16
CA HIS A 454 1.06 -18.70 18.85
C HIS A 454 0.62 -18.77 17.39
N SER A 455 1.14 -17.89 16.53
CA SER A 455 0.77 -17.78 15.13
C SER A 455 2.00 -17.87 14.23
N TYR A 456 1.77 -18.18 12.97
CA TYR A 456 2.77 -18.18 11.92
C TYR A 456 2.38 -17.14 10.89
N TRP A 457 3.32 -16.28 10.50
CA TRP A 457 3.06 -15.18 9.57
C TRP A 457 4.02 -15.23 8.40
N SER A 458 3.55 -14.85 7.23
CA SER A 458 4.36 -14.70 6.03
C SER A 458 5.46 -13.65 6.24
N TYR A 459 6.70 -13.99 5.89
CA TYR A 459 7.87 -13.15 6.13
C TYR A 459 8.11 -12.17 4.97
N VAL A 460 7.19 -11.22 4.81
CA VAL A 460 7.13 -10.35 3.62
C VAL A 460 8.12 -9.18 3.67
N ARG A 461 8.60 -8.77 4.84
CA ARG A 461 9.37 -7.52 5.00
C ARG A 461 10.70 -7.50 4.25
N PRO A 462 11.52 -8.57 4.10
CA PRO A 462 12.78 -8.45 3.37
C PRO A 462 12.58 -8.15 1.89
N SER A 463 11.68 -8.85 1.22
CA SER A 463 11.36 -8.63 -0.20
C SER A 463 10.71 -7.26 -0.41
N LEU A 464 9.71 -6.90 0.39
CA LEU A 464 9.05 -5.59 0.29
C LEU A 464 9.97 -4.40 0.66
N THR A 465 11.05 -4.63 1.42
CA THR A 465 12.04 -3.57 1.69
C THR A 465 12.76 -3.12 0.42
N VAL A 466 13.16 -4.07 -0.43
CA VAL A 466 13.93 -3.77 -1.65
C VAL A 466 13.06 -3.55 -2.88
N GLU A 467 11.77 -3.86 -2.80
CA GLU A 467 10.84 -3.70 -3.92
C GLU A 467 10.82 -2.27 -4.48
N PRO A 468 10.72 -1.19 -3.68
CA PRO A 468 10.80 0.18 -4.20
C PRO A 468 12.13 0.48 -4.90
N TYR A 469 13.24 -0.09 -4.41
CA TYR A 469 14.55 0.08 -5.04
C TYR A 469 14.62 -0.59 -6.41
N VAL A 470 14.13 -1.82 -6.56
CA VAL A 470 14.14 -2.51 -7.86
C VAL A 470 13.18 -1.84 -8.85
N ILE A 471 12.03 -1.36 -8.38
CA ILE A 471 11.07 -0.59 -9.18
C ILE A 471 11.74 0.69 -9.75
N ALA A 472 12.34 1.48 -8.88
CA ALA A 472 12.96 2.76 -9.27
C ALA A 472 14.11 2.59 -10.26
N ASN A 473 14.84 1.47 -10.17
CA ASN A 473 16.00 1.16 -11.00
C ASN A 473 15.70 0.20 -12.16
N ASN A 474 14.45 -0.25 -12.30
CA ASN A 474 13.99 -1.22 -13.29
C ASN A 474 14.86 -2.50 -13.28
N LEU A 475 15.10 -3.06 -12.10
CA LEU A 475 15.85 -4.29 -11.90
C LEU A 475 14.89 -5.45 -11.62
N PRO A 476 15.23 -6.69 -12.03
CA PRO A 476 14.47 -7.86 -11.59
C PRO A 476 14.71 -8.15 -10.11
N LEU A 477 13.68 -8.59 -9.41
CA LEU A 477 13.78 -9.16 -8.08
C LEU A 477 13.80 -10.69 -8.17
N ASN A 478 14.80 -11.33 -7.56
CA ASN A 478 14.91 -12.77 -7.46
C ASN A 478 14.59 -13.20 -6.03
N LEU A 479 13.87 -14.30 -5.88
CA LEU A 479 13.44 -14.81 -4.57
C LEU A 479 14.06 -16.18 -4.29
N PHE A 480 14.43 -16.40 -3.01
CA PHE A 480 14.87 -17.70 -2.51
C PHE A 480 13.75 -18.36 -1.71
N ALA A 481 13.23 -19.45 -2.19
CA ALA A 481 12.12 -20.16 -1.55
C ALA A 481 12.54 -20.97 -0.30
N SER A 482 13.82 -21.29 -0.12
CA SER A 482 14.20 -22.31 0.86
C SER A 482 15.38 -21.96 1.77
N VAL A 483 15.87 -20.73 1.75
CA VAL A 483 17.16 -20.41 2.40
C VAL A 483 16.96 -19.82 3.81
N GLU A 484 15.79 -19.29 4.14
CA GLU A 484 15.55 -18.61 5.40
C GLU A 484 15.78 -19.51 6.62
N MET A 485 15.06 -20.62 6.67
CA MET A 485 15.17 -21.56 7.81
C MET A 485 16.50 -22.28 7.87
N PHE A 486 17.23 -22.35 6.76
CA PHE A 486 18.47 -23.11 6.63
C PHE A 486 19.73 -22.28 6.75
N ALA A 487 19.67 -20.96 6.58
CA ALA A 487 20.86 -20.12 6.61
C ALA A 487 21.58 -20.14 7.96
N LEU A 488 20.87 -20.23 9.07
CA LEU A 488 21.46 -20.40 10.39
C LEU A 488 22.04 -21.81 10.59
N THR A 489 21.49 -22.84 9.92
CA THR A 489 21.91 -24.23 10.05
C THR A 489 22.81 -24.67 8.91
N SER A 490 22.77 -24.01 7.77
CA SER A 490 23.54 -24.37 6.58
C SER A 490 24.00 -23.15 5.76
N PRO A 491 24.78 -22.22 6.36
CA PRO A 491 25.30 -21.05 5.63
C PRO A 491 26.18 -21.43 4.44
N ALA A 492 26.72 -22.64 4.43
CA ALA A 492 27.53 -23.17 3.34
C ALA A 492 26.75 -23.28 2.01
N LEU A 493 25.44 -23.56 2.04
CA LEU A 493 24.63 -23.64 0.80
C LEU A 493 24.49 -22.25 0.16
N THR A 494 24.19 -21.24 0.95
CA THR A 494 24.08 -19.85 0.49
C THR A 494 25.41 -19.35 -0.06
N ASN A 495 26.51 -19.64 0.63
CA ASN A 495 27.85 -19.28 0.18
C ASN A 495 28.24 -20.01 -1.12
N THR A 496 27.88 -21.28 -1.28
CA THR A 496 28.11 -22.02 -2.51
C THR A 496 27.34 -21.38 -3.66
N PHE A 497 26.10 -20.97 -3.45
CA PHE A 497 25.29 -20.34 -4.49
C PHE A 497 25.89 -18.99 -4.92
N PHE A 498 26.12 -18.07 -3.97
CA PHE A 498 26.57 -16.72 -4.32
C PHE A 498 28.04 -16.65 -4.72
N PHE A 499 28.95 -17.35 -4.06
CA PHE A 499 30.37 -17.06 -4.13
C PHE A 499 31.19 -18.09 -4.89
N THR A 500 30.56 -19.11 -5.51
CA THR A 500 31.28 -20.14 -6.24
C THR A 500 30.67 -20.43 -7.62
N GLY A 501 31.41 -21.21 -8.44
CA GLY A 501 30.87 -21.73 -9.69
C GLY A 501 30.84 -20.75 -10.86
N ASN A 502 31.38 -19.56 -10.72
CA ASN A 502 31.41 -18.47 -11.70
C ASN A 502 30.04 -17.85 -12.05
N THR A 503 28.98 -18.24 -11.38
CA THR A 503 27.61 -17.75 -11.68
C THR A 503 27.53 -16.22 -11.55
N PHE A 504 28.11 -15.65 -10.49
CA PHE A 504 28.09 -14.22 -10.22
C PHE A 504 29.43 -13.51 -10.51
N SER A 505 30.37 -14.19 -11.18
CA SER A 505 31.64 -13.55 -11.56
C SER A 505 31.39 -12.32 -12.45
N GLY A 506 32.02 -11.20 -12.12
CA GLY A 506 31.84 -9.92 -12.80
C GLY A 506 30.53 -9.21 -12.47
N GLN A 507 29.77 -9.67 -11.48
CA GLN A 507 28.48 -9.12 -11.13
C GLN A 507 28.50 -8.38 -9.79
N THR A 508 27.51 -7.51 -9.62
CA THR A 508 27.21 -6.83 -8.36
C THR A 508 25.82 -7.24 -7.91
N VAL A 509 25.72 -7.81 -6.72
CA VAL A 509 24.48 -8.36 -6.16
C VAL A 509 24.08 -7.56 -4.93
N LEU A 510 22.81 -7.24 -4.78
CA LEU A 510 22.22 -6.77 -3.54
C LEU A 510 21.38 -7.91 -2.95
N LEU A 511 21.66 -8.29 -1.71
CA LEU A 511 20.93 -9.29 -0.96
C LEU A 511 20.26 -8.64 0.26
N ALA A 512 18.94 -8.63 0.28
CA ALA A 512 18.16 -8.14 1.39
C ALA A 512 17.59 -9.29 2.21
N TRP A 513 17.91 -9.30 3.53
CA TRP A 513 17.50 -10.39 4.40
C TRP A 513 17.49 -9.99 5.88
N GLU A 514 17.45 -11.01 6.76
CA GLU A 514 17.54 -10.89 8.20
C GLU A 514 19.01 -10.72 8.64
N HIS A 515 19.27 -9.74 9.50
CA HIS A 515 20.62 -9.40 9.92
C HIS A 515 21.35 -10.54 10.65
N GLU A 516 20.61 -11.40 11.38
CA GLU A 516 21.21 -12.53 12.11
C GLU A 516 21.80 -13.60 11.18
N HIS A 517 21.43 -13.64 9.91
CA HIS A 517 21.90 -14.62 8.93
C HIS A 517 23.26 -14.24 8.33
N PHE A 518 23.58 -12.96 8.24
CA PHE A 518 24.81 -12.49 7.60
C PHE A 518 26.10 -12.85 8.35
N PRO A 519 26.22 -12.69 9.70
CA PRO A 519 27.43 -13.08 10.42
C PRO A 519 27.76 -14.58 10.28
N PRO A 520 26.84 -15.53 10.40
CA PRO A 520 27.11 -16.96 10.14
C PRO A 520 27.56 -17.23 8.70
N MET A 521 26.95 -16.59 7.69
CA MET A 521 27.35 -16.72 6.28
C MET A 521 28.77 -16.23 6.07
N VAL A 522 29.11 -15.04 6.55
CA VAL A 522 30.45 -14.48 6.44
C VAL A 522 31.46 -15.35 7.17
N ASN A 523 31.16 -15.85 8.37
CA ASN A 523 32.04 -16.73 9.11
C ASN A 523 32.28 -18.06 8.40
N ASP A 524 31.30 -18.61 7.71
CA ASP A 524 31.45 -19.80 6.88
C ASP A 524 32.34 -19.52 5.66
N LEU A 525 32.09 -18.38 4.99
CA LEU A 525 32.91 -17.94 3.87
C LEU A 525 34.37 -17.73 4.29
N LEU A 526 34.63 -17.09 5.44
CA LEU A 526 35.96 -16.93 5.99
C LEU A 526 36.67 -18.27 6.25
N ARG A 527 35.96 -19.30 6.72
CA ARG A 527 36.51 -20.65 6.87
C ARG A 527 36.92 -21.25 5.52
N SER A 528 36.10 -21.06 4.49
CA SER A 528 36.40 -21.53 3.13
C SER A 528 37.64 -20.86 2.55
N TYR A 529 37.96 -19.64 2.98
CA TYR A 529 39.17 -18.90 2.65
C TYR A 529 40.30 -19.07 3.68
N GLN A 530 40.17 -20.01 4.59
CA GLN A 530 41.18 -20.33 5.61
C GLN A 530 41.56 -19.19 6.57
N TYR A 531 40.66 -18.20 6.75
CA TYR A 531 40.79 -17.13 7.75
C TYR A 531 40.33 -17.62 9.15
N SER A 532 40.93 -18.71 9.66
CA SER A 532 40.46 -19.40 10.86
C SER A 532 40.52 -18.59 12.17
N THR A 533 41.22 -17.47 12.18
CA THR A 533 41.38 -16.60 13.36
C THR A 533 40.58 -15.32 13.31
N GLN A 534 39.87 -15.07 12.21
CA GLN A 534 39.05 -13.88 12.02
C GLN A 534 37.57 -14.28 11.98
N THR A 535 36.75 -13.50 12.65
CA THR A 535 35.28 -13.68 12.67
C THR A 535 34.61 -12.36 12.43
N ALA A 536 33.48 -12.39 11.69
CA ALA A 536 32.61 -11.24 11.57
C ALA A 536 31.97 -10.92 12.93
N PRO A 537 31.80 -9.65 13.28
CA PRO A 537 31.06 -9.26 14.49
C PRO A 537 29.58 -9.68 14.36
N ALA A 538 28.88 -9.69 15.50
CA ALA A 538 27.42 -9.74 15.45
C ALA A 538 26.87 -8.46 14.80
N TRP A 539 25.78 -8.59 14.08
CA TRP A 539 25.05 -7.42 13.57
C TRP A 539 24.10 -6.93 14.68
N PRO A 540 24.16 -5.65 15.08
CA PRO A 540 23.29 -5.15 16.15
C PRO A 540 21.80 -5.16 15.78
N ASP A 541 20.94 -5.53 16.73
CA ASP A 541 19.48 -5.64 16.51
C ASP A 541 18.80 -4.30 16.15
N ASP A 542 19.38 -3.19 16.57
CA ASP A 542 18.89 -1.83 16.30
C ASP A 542 19.53 -1.17 15.08
N ASP A 543 20.44 -1.87 14.37
CA ASP A 543 21.12 -1.36 13.19
C ASP A 543 20.40 -1.78 11.90
N TYR A 544 19.62 -0.86 11.37
CA TYR A 544 18.92 -0.97 10.07
C TYR A 544 19.65 -0.24 8.94
N ASP A 545 20.75 0.46 9.24
CA ASP A 545 21.39 1.39 8.32
C ASP A 545 22.66 0.85 7.66
N THR A 546 23.38 -0.04 8.34
CA THR A 546 24.66 -0.56 7.87
C THR A 546 24.45 -1.52 6.69
N ILE A 547 25.39 -1.46 5.73
CA ILE A 547 25.49 -2.41 4.61
C ILE A 547 26.83 -3.10 4.70
N TRP A 548 26.84 -4.44 4.76
CA TRP A 548 28.08 -5.19 4.65
C TRP A 548 28.40 -5.44 3.19
N THR A 549 29.67 -5.26 2.83
CA THR A 549 30.17 -5.48 1.47
C THR A 549 31.10 -6.67 1.47
N VAL A 550 30.77 -7.68 0.68
CA VAL A 550 31.62 -8.83 0.37
C VAL A 550 32.15 -8.67 -1.04
N THR A 551 33.46 -8.65 -1.20
CA THR A 551 34.09 -8.47 -2.50
C THR A 551 35.07 -9.61 -2.79
N LEU A 552 34.99 -10.17 -3.99
CA LEU A 552 35.97 -11.05 -4.58
C LEU A 552 36.70 -10.31 -5.70
N ASP A 553 38.02 -10.20 -5.62
CA ASP A 553 38.81 -9.49 -6.62
C ASP A 553 38.99 -10.30 -7.92
N SER A 554 39.83 -9.82 -8.83
CA SER A 554 40.08 -10.45 -10.15
C SER A 554 40.71 -11.83 -10.07
N VAL A 555 41.23 -12.24 -8.93
CA VAL A 555 41.83 -13.56 -8.67
C VAL A 555 41.06 -14.32 -7.58
N GLY A 556 39.92 -13.80 -7.15
CA GLY A 556 39.04 -14.43 -6.17
C GLY A 556 39.45 -14.20 -4.70
N ASN A 557 40.27 -13.19 -4.39
CA ASN A 557 40.58 -12.88 -3.00
C ASN A 557 39.40 -12.20 -2.31
N LEU A 558 39.09 -12.67 -1.10
CA LEU A 558 37.96 -12.20 -0.31
C LEU A 558 38.31 -10.93 0.48
N THR A 559 37.40 -9.98 0.46
CA THR A 559 37.33 -8.85 1.42
C THR A 559 35.91 -8.72 1.93
N VAL A 560 35.75 -8.48 3.23
CA VAL A 560 34.47 -8.14 3.87
C VAL A 560 34.64 -6.91 4.72
N ASP A 561 33.76 -5.94 4.56
CA ASP A 561 33.70 -4.77 5.44
C ASP A 561 32.26 -4.23 5.60
N ASN A 562 32.07 -3.31 6.55
CA ASN A 562 30.82 -2.61 6.80
C ASN A 562 30.97 -1.08 6.68
N ALA A 563 31.84 -0.63 5.82
CA ALA A 563 32.11 0.81 5.65
C ALA A 563 30.96 1.57 4.96
N LEU A 564 30.01 0.86 4.38
CA LEU A 564 28.87 1.42 3.66
C LEU A 564 27.63 1.46 4.54
N CYS A 565 26.80 2.50 4.34
CA CYS A 565 25.48 2.60 4.96
C CYS A 565 24.47 3.30 4.05
N GLU A 566 23.19 3.06 4.32
CA GLU A 566 22.09 3.77 3.65
C GLU A 566 22.14 5.26 4.00
N GLY A 567 22.40 5.59 5.24
CA GLY A 567 22.42 6.95 5.79
C GLY A 567 21.02 7.41 6.24
N ILE A 568 20.12 6.50 6.56
CA ILE A 568 18.76 6.81 7.04
C ILE A 568 18.70 6.69 8.56
N ASN A 569 18.16 7.72 9.22
CA ASN A 569 18.05 7.75 10.68
C ASN A 569 16.75 7.11 11.17
N SER A 570 16.79 5.81 11.52
CA SER A 570 15.63 5.04 12.04
C SER A 570 14.90 5.73 13.20
N ALA A 571 15.66 6.33 14.13
CA ALA A 571 15.09 6.95 15.33
C ALA A 571 14.22 8.20 15.01
N MET A 572 14.31 8.72 13.81
CA MET A 572 13.59 9.92 13.36
C MET A 572 12.50 9.63 12.33
N LEU A 573 12.37 8.38 11.88
CA LEU A 573 11.33 8.01 10.93
C LEU A 573 9.94 8.08 11.57
N PRO A 574 8.92 8.59 10.83
CA PRO A 574 7.55 8.61 11.34
C PRO A 574 7.03 7.18 11.61
N ALA A 575 6.32 6.98 12.71
CA ALA A 575 5.74 5.68 13.06
C ALA A 575 4.60 5.25 12.12
N THR A 576 3.92 6.21 11.47
CA THR A 576 2.85 5.93 10.51
C THR A 576 3.39 5.90 9.09
N ALA A 577 2.86 5.00 8.28
CA ALA A 577 3.22 4.91 6.86
C ALA A 577 2.95 6.25 6.13
N PRO A 578 3.75 6.60 5.10
CA PRO A 578 3.53 7.80 4.31
C PRO A 578 2.20 7.73 3.57
N GLN A 579 1.53 8.88 3.41
CA GLN A 579 0.32 9.02 2.60
C GLN A 579 0.59 10.05 1.50
N LEU A 580 0.21 9.70 0.25
CA LEU A 580 0.32 10.56 -0.93
C LEU A 580 -0.93 11.42 -1.14
#